data_7a56ba64c00e753f1ce62502aa9bcc00
#
_entry.id   7a56ba64c00e753f1ce62502aa9bcc00
#
_cell.length_a   1.000
_cell.length_b   1.000
_cell.length_c   1.000
_cell.angle_alpha   90.00
_cell.angle_beta   90.00
_cell.angle_gamma   90.00
#
_symmetry.space_group_name_H-M   'P 1'
#
loop_
_entity.id
_entity.type
_entity.pdbx_description
1 polymer ?
#
loop_
_entity_poly.entity_id
_entity_poly.type
_entity_poly.pdbx_seq_one_letter_code
_entity_poly.pdbx_strand_id
1 'polypeptide(L)'
;MKRAVRYARAMLAGRKLGVVCVALCALSGCKDKSAPPPGEDSPKKSSAIVIGMSQCNLGEPWRVQMNADIERAAKAHPSVRLVMKDAQNDSLRQRAQVEELAAEHVDVLIISPKEAAPLTKPVARVFDSGIPVIVLDRAVLGDAYTTFIGADNVKIGRAAGEWVRKTLNGTGKIVELEGLMTSTPGQDRHKGFLAGLEREKNPGLEIVFTADMAWLEPNARKEMDSALSTQKKIDLVYAHNDPGAHGAYLAAKAAGREKEMRFVGIDALPHEGVRYVREGILDATFQYPTGGAEAIDVALKLVRGEKVAKKIVLGTRRTTKESVARGGEELK
;
A
#
# COMPACT_ATOMS: atom_id res chain seq x y z
N MET A 1 -11.27 16.34 52.37
CA MET A 1 -10.08 16.30 53.24
C MET A 1 -8.87 16.63 52.39
N LYS A 2 -8.41 17.77 52.57
CA LYS A 2 -7.22 18.56 52.52
C LYS A 2 -5.94 17.71 52.73
N ARG A 3 -4.95 17.85 51.85
CA ARG A 3 -3.57 18.23 52.23
C ARG A 3 -2.75 18.56 50.99
N ALA A 4 -2.45 19.84 50.85
CA ALA A 4 -1.38 20.41 50.10
C ALA A 4 -0.08 20.38 50.93
N VAL A 5 1.07 20.21 50.28
CA VAL A 5 2.35 20.61 50.87
C VAL A 5 3.17 21.33 49.78
N ARG A 6 3.47 22.59 50.14
CA ARG A 6 4.41 23.53 49.48
C ARG A 6 5.84 23.33 50.04
N TYR A 7 6.75 24.04 49.40
CA TYR A 7 8.11 24.56 49.81
C TYR A 7 9.24 23.97 48.96
N ALA A 8 10.28 24.70 48.60
CA ALA A 8 10.64 26.11 48.73
C ALA A 8 11.79 26.44 47.76
N ARG A 9 11.94 27.71 47.50
CA ARG A 9 13.07 28.40 46.85
C ARG A 9 14.34 28.32 47.70
N ALA A 10 15.53 28.32 47.03
CA ALA A 10 16.73 28.99 47.54
C ALA A 10 17.54 29.59 46.40
N MET A 11 17.67 30.93 46.43
CA MET A 11 18.67 31.76 45.76
C MET A 11 19.93 31.84 46.62
N LEU A 12 21.09 32.11 45.98
CA LEU A 12 22.19 33.01 46.37
C LEU A 12 23.33 32.77 45.40
N ALA A 13 23.79 33.63 44.53
CA ALA A 13 24.44 34.96 44.65
C ALA A 13 25.92 34.88 45.07
N GLY A 14 26.78 35.47 44.25
CA GLY A 14 28.06 36.02 44.64
C GLY A 14 29.24 35.61 43.74
N ARG A 15 29.73 36.45 42.94
CA ARG A 15 30.67 37.57 43.01
C ARG A 15 32.09 37.28 42.43
N LYS A 16 32.43 38.06 41.40
CA LYS A 16 33.57 38.99 41.20
C LYS A 16 34.91 38.39 40.79
N LEU A 17 35.45 38.86 39.72
CA LEU A 17 36.31 40.01 39.34
C LEU A 17 37.82 39.67 39.23
N GLY A 18 38.48 40.09 38.14
CA GLY A 18 39.91 40.15 37.91
C GLY A 18 40.21 40.15 36.43
N VAL A 19 40.24 41.19 35.68
CA VAL A 19 41.14 42.31 35.46
C VAL A 19 42.52 41.91 34.86
N VAL A 20 42.64 42.22 33.55
CA VAL A 20 43.69 42.87 32.77
C VAL A 20 45.12 42.26 32.75
N CYS A 21 45.58 42.00 31.53
CA CYS A 21 46.84 42.64 31.06
C CYS A 21 46.94 42.62 29.51
N VAL A 22 47.13 43.81 29.00
CA VAL A 22 47.50 44.20 27.64
C VAL A 22 49.00 43.93 27.42
N ALA A 23 49.36 43.36 26.30
CA ALA A 23 50.69 43.55 25.74
C ALA A 23 50.61 43.66 24.21
N LEU A 24 50.74 44.87 23.72
CA LEU A 24 51.09 45.20 22.32
C LEU A 24 52.50 44.73 22.01
N CYS A 25 52.70 44.03 20.92
CA CYS A 25 53.96 44.08 20.16
C CYS A 25 53.61 44.10 18.67
N ALA A 26 53.76 45.27 18.09
CA ALA A 26 53.82 45.42 16.64
C ALA A 26 55.29 45.16 16.20
N LEU A 27 55.45 44.31 15.19
CA LEU A 27 56.61 44.44 14.27
C LEU A 27 56.20 43.93 12.90
N SER A 28 56.51 44.80 11.94
CA SER A 28 56.28 44.72 10.51
C SER A 28 57.13 43.62 9.86
N GLY A 29 56.57 42.94 8.84
CA GLY A 29 57.36 42.03 8.00
C GLY A 29 56.61 41.70 6.69
N CYS A 30 57.09 42.21 5.62
CA CYS A 30 56.83 42.16 4.20
C CYS A 30 56.04 41.00 3.60
N LYS A 31 55.21 41.40 2.66
CA LYS A 31 54.64 40.72 1.48
C LYS A 31 55.39 39.48 1.00
N ASP A 32 54.59 38.39 0.84
CA ASP A 32 54.63 37.54 -0.35
C ASP A 32 53.20 37.13 -0.72
N LYS A 33 52.81 37.60 -1.93
CA LYS A 33 51.55 37.14 -2.58
C LYS A 33 51.84 35.82 -3.29
N SER A 34 51.69 34.70 -2.64
CA SER A 34 51.45 33.42 -3.30
C SER A 34 49.95 33.21 -3.41
N ALA A 35 49.43 33.18 -4.64
CA ALA A 35 48.07 32.80 -4.93
C ALA A 35 47.78 31.41 -4.33
N PRO A 36 46.59 31.18 -3.75
CA PRO A 36 46.21 29.85 -3.33
C PRO A 36 46.18 28.94 -4.58
N PRO A 37 46.60 27.67 -4.43
CA PRO A 37 46.46 26.70 -5.53
C PRO A 37 45.00 26.58 -5.91
N PRO A 38 44.70 26.28 -7.22
CA PRO A 38 43.35 26.05 -7.65
C PRO A 38 42.79 24.93 -6.77
N GLY A 39 41.68 25.23 -6.09
CA GLY A 39 41.00 24.28 -5.23
C GLY A 39 40.71 23.02 -6.04
N GLU A 40 41.22 21.89 -5.59
CA GLU A 40 40.69 20.59 -5.98
C GLU A 40 39.19 20.64 -5.69
N ASP A 41 38.38 20.61 -6.76
CA ASP A 41 36.97 20.29 -6.68
C ASP A 41 36.87 18.91 -6.05
N SER A 42 36.81 18.90 -4.74
CA SER A 42 36.40 17.70 -4.02
C SER A 42 35.06 17.25 -4.62
N PRO A 43 34.94 16.05 -5.17
CA PRO A 43 33.70 15.61 -5.72
C PRO A 43 32.64 15.79 -4.64
N LYS A 44 31.63 16.65 -4.88
CA LYS A 44 30.48 16.77 -4.02
C LYS A 44 29.98 15.36 -3.83
N LYS A 45 30.14 14.76 -2.64
CA LYS A 45 29.50 13.51 -2.23
C LYS A 45 28.02 13.73 -2.52
N SER A 46 27.52 13.13 -3.59
CA SER A 46 26.09 13.08 -3.87
C SER A 46 25.45 12.52 -2.61
N SER A 47 24.73 13.36 -1.88
CA SER A 47 23.96 12.88 -0.75
C SER A 47 23.00 11.80 -1.27
N ALA A 48 22.98 10.64 -0.61
CA ALA A 48 22.10 9.56 -1.01
C ALA A 48 20.65 10.05 -1.00
N ILE A 49 19.90 9.75 -2.05
CA ILE A 49 18.45 10.00 -2.11
C ILE A 49 17.78 9.04 -1.12
N VAL A 50 17.06 9.59 -0.15
CA VAL A 50 16.40 8.82 0.89
C VAL A 50 14.92 8.67 0.55
N ILE A 51 14.48 7.45 0.24
CA ILE A 51 13.08 7.13 0.00
C ILE A 51 12.55 6.36 1.20
N GLY A 52 11.53 6.93 1.88
CA GLY A 52 10.82 6.27 2.96
C GLY A 52 9.60 5.51 2.44
N MET A 53 9.38 4.28 2.91
CA MET A 53 8.17 3.49 2.62
C MET A 53 7.52 3.02 3.92
N SER A 54 6.23 3.37 4.11
CA SER A 54 5.39 2.80 5.17
C SER A 54 4.38 1.82 4.57
N GLN A 55 4.62 0.53 4.79
CA GLN A 55 3.73 -0.57 4.41
C GLN A 55 2.74 -0.86 5.52
N CYS A 56 1.47 -1.12 5.16
CA CYS A 56 0.44 -1.39 6.17
C CYS A 56 0.62 -2.74 6.88
N ASN A 57 1.07 -3.77 6.18
CA ASN A 57 1.40 -5.09 6.74
C ASN A 57 2.16 -5.95 5.71
N LEU A 58 2.66 -7.10 6.17
CA LEU A 58 3.30 -8.13 5.36
C LEU A 58 2.62 -9.51 5.52
N GLY A 59 1.39 -9.54 6.00
CA GLY A 59 0.61 -10.76 6.17
C GLY A 59 -0.04 -11.30 4.88
N GLU A 60 0.01 -10.51 3.79
CA GLU A 60 -0.55 -10.86 2.49
C GLU A 60 0.60 -11.07 1.48
N PRO A 61 0.63 -12.18 0.72
CA PRO A 61 1.68 -12.43 -0.29
C PRO A 61 1.82 -11.31 -1.32
N TRP A 62 0.71 -10.67 -1.69
CA TRP A 62 0.73 -9.53 -2.59
C TRP A 62 1.52 -8.33 -2.02
N ARG A 63 1.45 -8.10 -0.70
CA ARG A 63 2.22 -7.06 -0.01
C ARG A 63 3.70 -7.38 0.06
N VAL A 64 4.03 -8.64 0.29
CA VAL A 64 5.42 -9.13 0.22
C VAL A 64 5.99 -8.91 -1.18
N GLN A 65 5.21 -9.19 -2.22
CA GLN A 65 5.61 -8.94 -3.60
C GLN A 65 5.80 -7.45 -3.88
N MET A 66 4.90 -6.57 -3.39
CA MET A 66 5.06 -5.11 -3.52
C MET A 66 6.38 -4.63 -2.92
N ASN A 67 6.70 -5.08 -1.70
CA ASN A 67 7.96 -4.72 -1.05
C ASN A 67 9.17 -5.22 -1.86
N ALA A 68 9.12 -6.46 -2.35
CA ALA A 68 10.19 -7.02 -3.19
C ALA A 68 10.36 -6.23 -4.51
N ASP A 69 9.28 -5.75 -5.11
CA ASP A 69 9.32 -4.93 -6.32
C ASP A 69 9.94 -3.55 -6.04
N ILE A 70 9.56 -2.91 -4.94
CA ILE A 70 10.15 -1.64 -4.47
C ILE A 70 11.64 -1.80 -4.20
N GLU A 71 12.04 -2.83 -3.45
CA GLU A 71 13.45 -3.10 -3.12
C GLU A 71 14.27 -3.38 -4.38
N ARG A 72 13.75 -4.19 -5.29
CA ARG A 72 14.43 -4.53 -6.54
C ARG A 72 14.63 -3.28 -7.39
N ALA A 73 13.60 -2.43 -7.52
CA ALA A 73 13.69 -1.19 -8.26
C ALA A 73 14.68 -0.21 -7.60
N ALA A 74 14.64 -0.05 -6.29
CA ALA A 74 15.57 0.82 -5.56
C ALA A 74 17.03 0.35 -5.69
N LYS A 75 17.30 -0.96 -5.63
CA LYS A 75 18.65 -1.55 -5.80
C LYS A 75 19.27 -1.27 -7.18
N ALA A 76 18.46 -1.01 -8.21
CA ALA A 76 18.95 -0.60 -9.52
C ALA A 76 19.57 0.81 -9.53
N HIS A 77 19.38 1.59 -8.47
CA HIS A 77 19.85 2.97 -8.33
C HIS A 77 20.77 3.12 -7.11
N PRO A 78 22.11 3.03 -7.28
CA PRO A 78 23.08 3.04 -6.17
C PRO A 78 23.05 4.31 -5.29
N SER A 79 22.49 5.42 -5.80
CA SER A 79 22.29 6.66 -5.06
C SER A 79 21.06 6.61 -4.13
N VAL A 80 20.21 5.59 -4.23
CA VAL A 80 18.99 5.46 -3.41
C VAL A 80 19.28 4.71 -2.12
N ARG A 81 18.90 5.30 -0.99
CA ARG A 81 18.76 4.64 0.31
C ARG A 81 17.28 4.46 0.61
N LEU A 82 16.81 3.24 0.56
CA LEU A 82 15.43 2.89 0.88
C LEU A 82 15.30 2.61 2.38
N VAL A 83 14.32 3.23 3.03
CA VAL A 83 13.93 2.99 4.44
C VAL A 83 12.52 2.43 4.46
N MET A 84 12.37 1.17 4.81
CA MET A 84 11.06 0.50 4.84
C MET A 84 10.60 0.25 6.27
N LYS A 85 9.33 0.54 6.54
CA LYS A 85 8.67 0.30 7.82
C LYS A 85 7.41 -0.53 7.61
N ASP A 86 7.20 -1.54 8.45
CA ASP A 86 6.00 -2.38 8.46
C ASP A 86 5.11 -1.99 9.65
N ALA A 87 3.89 -1.55 9.36
CA ALA A 87 2.92 -1.16 10.39
C ALA A 87 2.25 -2.36 11.08
N GLN A 88 2.51 -3.59 10.62
CA GLN A 88 1.99 -4.82 11.21
C GLN A 88 0.46 -4.78 11.40
N ASN A 89 -0.24 -4.25 10.41
CA ASN A 89 -1.69 -4.11 10.40
C ASN A 89 -2.26 -3.22 11.52
N ASP A 90 -1.50 -2.21 11.96
CA ASP A 90 -1.89 -1.25 13.00
C ASP A 90 -1.85 0.19 12.45
N SER A 91 -3.01 0.87 12.38
CA SER A 91 -3.13 2.23 11.85
C SER A 91 -2.46 3.27 12.75
N LEU A 92 -2.37 3.06 14.08
CA LEU A 92 -1.67 3.96 14.99
C LEU A 92 -0.15 3.87 14.78
N ARG A 93 0.37 2.65 14.66
CA ARG A 93 1.76 2.40 14.31
C ARG A 93 2.09 3.02 12.95
N GLN A 94 1.22 2.86 11.95
CA GLN A 94 1.45 3.44 10.63
C GLN A 94 1.51 4.98 10.68
N ARG A 95 0.64 5.61 11.47
CA ARG A 95 0.70 7.07 11.70
C ARG A 95 2.05 7.48 12.30
N ALA A 96 2.51 6.79 13.33
CA ALA A 96 3.82 7.07 13.94
C ALA A 96 4.97 6.92 12.93
N GLN A 97 4.93 5.87 12.11
CA GLN A 97 5.94 5.62 11.06
C GLN A 97 5.97 6.74 10.01
N VAL A 98 4.82 7.26 9.60
CA VAL A 98 4.72 8.39 8.66
C VAL A 98 5.37 9.64 9.25
N GLU A 99 5.09 9.94 10.52
CA GLU A 99 5.66 11.08 11.25
C GLU A 99 7.17 10.90 11.48
N GLU A 100 7.62 9.69 11.78
CA GLU A 100 9.03 9.35 11.97
C GLU A 100 9.82 9.48 10.65
N LEU A 101 9.33 8.94 9.54
CA LEU A 101 9.97 9.08 8.23
C LEU A 101 10.08 10.56 7.81
N ALA A 102 9.06 11.38 8.09
CA ALA A 102 9.12 12.80 7.85
C ALA A 102 10.18 13.50 8.72
N ALA A 103 10.29 13.12 10.01
CA ALA A 103 11.31 13.64 10.92
C ALA A 103 12.74 13.19 10.54
N GLU A 104 12.89 12.03 9.89
CA GLU A 104 14.14 11.55 9.31
C GLU A 104 14.52 12.30 8.01
N HIS A 105 13.71 13.28 7.58
CA HIS A 105 13.92 14.09 6.37
C HIS A 105 14.12 13.24 5.10
N VAL A 106 13.21 12.27 4.86
CA VAL A 106 13.20 11.53 3.60
C VAL A 106 12.94 12.49 2.42
N ASP A 107 13.57 12.26 1.28
CA ASP A 107 13.36 13.06 0.07
C ASP A 107 11.99 12.79 -0.57
N VAL A 108 11.46 11.57 -0.39
CA VAL A 108 10.11 11.16 -0.84
C VAL A 108 9.54 10.16 0.16
N LEU A 109 8.27 10.33 0.52
CA LEU A 109 7.50 9.35 1.26
C LEU A 109 6.62 8.54 0.31
N ILE A 110 6.73 7.21 0.37
CA ILE A 110 5.77 6.25 -0.22
C ILE A 110 4.94 5.68 0.91
N ILE A 111 3.64 5.62 0.76
CA ILE A 111 2.74 4.99 1.73
C ILE A 111 1.69 4.13 1.05
N SER A 112 1.51 2.88 1.52
CA SER A 112 0.32 2.08 1.26
C SER A 112 -0.52 2.03 2.54
N PRO A 113 -1.56 2.89 2.68
CA PRO A 113 -2.26 3.04 3.95
C PRO A 113 -3.11 1.81 4.27
N LYS A 114 -3.14 1.41 5.56
CA LYS A 114 -4.04 0.36 6.02
C LYS A 114 -5.50 0.78 5.82
N GLU A 115 -5.84 1.96 6.28
CA GLU A 115 -7.19 2.53 6.25
C GLU A 115 -7.14 3.99 5.78
N ALA A 116 -8.15 4.42 5.04
CA ALA A 116 -8.17 5.76 4.46
C ALA A 116 -8.24 6.88 5.51
N ALA A 117 -9.25 6.85 6.39
CA ALA A 117 -9.54 7.94 7.30
C ALA A 117 -8.42 8.21 8.34
N PRO A 118 -7.87 7.21 9.07
CA PRO A 118 -6.82 7.45 10.06
C PRO A 118 -5.52 8.00 9.49
N LEU A 119 -5.21 7.68 8.22
CA LEU A 119 -3.96 8.06 7.57
C LEU A 119 -4.06 9.37 6.77
N THR A 120 -5.26 9.89 6.53
CA THR A 120 -5.48 11.12 5.75
C THR A 120 -4.72 12.32 6.33
N LYS A 121 -4.95 12.64 7.61
CA LYS A 121 -4.29 13.80 8.24
C LYS A 121 -2.76 13.66 8.38
N PRO A 122 -2.21 12.49 8.79
CA PRO A 122 -0.75 12.28 8.79
C PRO A 122 -0.12 12.49 7.42
N VAL A 123 -0.71 11.92 6.37
CA VAL A 123 -0.24 12.09 4.97
C VAL A 123 -0.28 13.56 4.55
N ALA A 124 -1.39 14.26 4.81
CA ALA A 124 -1.53 15.67 4.49
C ALA A 124 -0.46 16.53 5.18
N ARG A 125 -0.17 16.29 6.48
CA ARG A 125 0.88 17.03 7.19
C ARG A 125 2.27 16.87 6.57
N VAL A 126 2.62 15.66 6.13
CA VAL A 126 3.89 15.41 5.45
C VAL A 126 3.94 16.12 4.10
N PHE A 127 2.86 16.05 3.33
CA PHE A 127 2.74 16.76 2.06
C PHE A 127 2.84 18.29 2.24
N ASP A 128 2.14 18.86 3.22
CA ASP A 128 2.14 20.29 3.53
C ASP A 128 3.52 20.79 4.05
N SER A 129 4.33 19.87 4.60
CA SER A 129 5.72 20.19 5.00
C SER A 129 6.69 20.29 3.81
N GLY A 130 6.22 19.99 2.58
CA GLY A 130 7.01 20.07 1.36
C GLY A 130 7.69 18.75 0.96
N ILE A 131 7.50 17.65 1.71
CA ILE A 131 7.99 16.32 1.31
C ILE A 131 7.01 15.73 0.29
N PRO A 132 7.46 15.36 -0.92
CA PRO A 132 6.62 14.68 -1.89
C PRO A 132 6.09 13.36 -1.34
N VAL A 133 4.77 13.12 -1.49
CA VAL A 133 4.11 11.91 -1.01
C VAL A 133 3.52 11.13 -2.18
N ILE A 134 3.92 9.87 -2.30
CA ILE A 134 3.35 8.88 -3.23
C ILE A 134 2.40 7.99 -2.43
N VAL A 135 1.12 8.06 -2.71
CA VAL A 135 0.11 7.15 -2.15
C VAL A 135 0.00 5.96 -3.11
N LEU A 136 0.33 4.76 -2.62
CA LEU A 136 0.43 3.54 -3.41
C LEU A 136 -0.68 2.56 -3.03
N ASP A 137 -1.38 1.99 -4.02
CA ASP A 137 -2.43 0.97 -3.88
C ASP A 137 -3.71 1.48 -3.22
N ARG A 138 -3.70 1.71 -1.91
CA ARG A 138 -4.85 2.22 -1.15
C ARG A 138 -4.79 3.74 -1.07
N ALA A 139 -5.91 4.41 -1.29
CA ALA A 139 -5.98 5.86 -1.20
C ALA A 139 -6.24 6.34 0.24
N VAL A 140 -5.89 7.59 0.51
CA VAL A 140 -6.38 8.38 1.62
C VAL A 140 -7.58 9.22 1.17
N LEU A 141 -8.27 9.88 2.10
CA LEU A 141 -9.36 10.81 1.76
C LEU A 141 -8.78 12.15 1.28
N GLY A 142 -9.45 12.77 0.29
CA GLY A 142 -8.99 14.05 -0.28
C GLY A 142 -7.79 13.87 -1.22
N ASP A 143 -7.03 14.94 -1.40
CA ASP A 143 -5.98 15.04 -2.43
C ASP A 143 -4.66 15.66 -1.94
N ALA A 144 -4.48 15.81 -0.62
CA ALA A 144 -3.24 16.34 -0.02
C ALA A 144 -2.11 15.30 -0.07
N TYR A 145 -1.62 15.00 -1.28
CA TYR A 145 -0.47 14.17 -1.61
C TYR A 145 0.03 14.54 -3.01
N THR A 146 1.23 14.11 -3.40
CA THR A 146 1.79 14.44 -4.73
C THR A 146 1.13 13.63 -5.83
N THR A 147 1.12 12.30 -5.70
CA THR A 147 0.53 11.39 -6.70
C THR A 147 -0.03 10.13 -6.05
N PHE A 148 -1.04 9.54 -6.69
CA PHE A 148 -1.55 8.22 -6.39
C PHE A 148 -1.13 7.25 -7.51
N ILE A 149 -0.68 6.05 -7.11
CA ILE A 149 -0.33 4.96 -8.03
C ILE A 149 -1.14 3.71 -7.65
N GLY A 150 -1.89 3.15 -8.58
CA GLY A 150 -2.66 1.91 -8.37
C GLY A 150 -3.49 1.57 -9.59
N ALA A 151 -4.17 0.43 -9.58
CA ALA A 151 -5.12 0.09 -10.63
C ALA A 151 -6.54 0.60 -10.30
N ASP A 152 -7.44 0.53 -11.26
CA ASP A 152 -8.84 0.91 -11.09
C ASP A 152 -9.63 -0.26 -10.48
N ASN A 153 -9.81 -0.24 -9.15
CA ASN A 153 -10.53 -1.27 -8.42
C ASN A 153 -12.02 -1.35 -8.79
N VAL A 154 -12.65 -0.24 -9.16
CA VAL A 154 -14.05 -0.25 -9.65
C VAL A 154 -14.13 -1.00 -10.98
N LYS A 155 -13.19 -0.75 -11.90
CA LYS A 155 -13.10 -1.44 -13.19
C LYS A 155 -12.85 -2.94 -12.99
N ILE A 156 -11.92 -3.31 -12.09
CA ILE A 156 -11.62 -4.71 -11.78
C ILE A 156 -12.85 -5.40 -11.20
N GLY A 157 -13.47 -4.82 -10.18
CA GLY A 157 -14.70 -5.36 -9.59
C GLY A 157 -15.82 -5.51 -10.62
N ARG A 158 -16.03 -4.52 -11.49
CA ARG A 158 -17.01 -4.59 -12.59
C ARG A 158 -16.71 -5.75 -13.53
N ALA A 159 -15.47 -5.91 -13.95
CA ALA A 159 -15.06 -7.02 -14.83
C ALA A 159 -15.28 -8.39 -14.17
N ALA A 160 -15.05 -8.49 -12.85
CA ALA A 160 -15.36 -9.70 -12.09
C ALA A 160 -16.88 -9.97 -12.07
N GLY A 161 -17.70 -8.96 -11.77
CA GLY A 161 -19.17 -9.09 -11.79
C GLY A 161 -19.72 -9.46 -13.16
N GLU A 162 -19.21 -8.87 -14.24
CA GLU A 162 -19.58 -9.23 -15.61
C GLU A 162 -19.20 -10.66 -15.95
N TRP A 163 -18.02 -11.11 -15.52
CA TRP A 163 -17.58 -12.48 -15.71
C TRP A 163 -18.49 -13.46 -14.94
N VAL A 164 -18.81 -13.15 -13.68
CA VAL A 164 -19.70 -13.94 -12.84
C VAL A 164 -21.10 -14.04 -13.47
N ARG A 165 -21.67 -12.92 -13.89
CA ARG A 165 -22.98 -12.86 -14.56
C ARG A 165 -23.01 -13.74 -15.80
N LYS A 166 -21.99 -13.67 -16.65
CA LYS A 166 -21.87 -14.50 -17.87
C LYS A 166 -21.71 -15.98 -17.53
N THR A 167 -20.87 -16.30 -16.55
CA THR A 167 -20.57 -17.66 -16.13
C THR A 167 -21.78 -18.37 -15.53
N LEU A 168 -22.63 -17.63 -14.79
CA LEU A 168 -23.84 -18.12 -14.17
C LEU A 168 -25.10 -17.95 -15.05
N ASN A 169 -24.95 -17.45 -16.27
CA ASN A 169 -26.06 -17.17 -17.20
C ASN A 169 -27.20 -16.36 -16.55
N GLY A 170 -26.84 -15.37 -15.73
CA GLY A 170 -27.79 -14.45 -15.08
C GLY A 170 -28.56 -15.01 -13.91
N THR A 171 -28.24 -16.22 -13.40
CA THR A 171 -28.94 -16.86 -12.28
C THR A 171 -28.00 -17.67 -11.42
N GLY A 172 -28.00 -17.47 -10.09
CA GLY A 172 -27.18 -18.24 -9.15
C GLY A 172 -27.00 -17.55 -7.80
N LYS A 173 -26.57 -18.34 -6.82
CA LYS A 173 -26.31 -17.91 -5.45
C LYS A 173 -24.82 -17.66 -5.26
N ILE A 174 -24.49 -16.44 -4.86
CA ILE A 174 -23.14 -15.92 -4.78
C ILE A 174 -22.78 -15.66 -3.32
N VAL A 175 -21.60 -16.09 -2.92
CA VAL A 175 -20.94 -15.65 -1.69
C VAL A 175 -19.93 -14.57 -2.07
N GLU A 176 -19.96 -13.42 -1.40
CA GLU A 176 -18.95 -12.35 -1.53
C GLU A 176 -18.10 -12.30 -0.26
N LEU A 177 -16.79 -12.55 -0.40
CA LEU A 177 -15.80 -12.38 0.66
C LEU A 177 -15.04 -11.09 0.43
N GLU A 178 -15.43 -10.07 1.19
CA GLU A 178 -14.91 -8.73 1.05
C GLU A 178 -13.53 -8.59 1.69
N GLY A 179 -12.70 -7.73 1.10
CA GLY A 179 -11.49 -7.24 1.76
C GLY A 179 -11.83 -6.23 2.86
N LEU A 180 -10.81 -5.69 3.53
CA LEU A 180 -11.01 -4.68 4.59
C LEU A 180 -11.83 -3.49 4.08
N MET A 181 -13.07 -3.36 4.52
CA MET A 181 -14.03 -2.37 4.02
C MET A 181 -13.77 -0.93 4.51
N THR A 182 -12.83 -0.73 5.42
CA THR A 182 -12.28 0.59 5.77
C THR A 182 -11.15 1.04 4.83
N SER A 183 -10.79 0.22 3.84
CA SER A 183 -9.85 0.54 2.77
C SER A 183 -10.55 0.81 1.44
N THR A 184 -9.98 1.69 0.62
CA THR A 184 -10.57 2.05 -0.68
C THR A 184 -10.70 0.87 -1.65
N PRO A 185 -9.74 -0.06 -1.80
CA PRO A 185 -9.91 -1.21 -2.69
C PRO A 185 -11.08 -2.13 -2.31
N GLY A 186 -11.35 -2.33 -1.02
CA GLY A 186 -12.49 -3.11 -0.57
C GLY A 186 -13.81 -2.52 -1.06
N GLN A 187 -14.02 -1.22 -0.80
CA GLN A 187 -15.22 -0.49 -1.22
C GLN A 187 -15.37 -0.45 -2.74
N ASP A 188 -14.28 -0.18 -3.46
CA ASP A 188 -14.29 -0.04 -4.91
C ASP A 188 -14.53 -1.37 -5.63
N ARG A 189 -13.94 -2.48 -5.15
CA ARG A 189 -14.17 -3.83 -5.67
C ARG A 189 -15.62 -4.25 -5.48
N HIS A 190 -16.19 -4.04 -4.29
CA HIS A 190 -17.61 -4.29 -4.02
C HIS A 190 -18.50 -3.46 -4.95
N LYS A 191 -18.32 -2.14 -4.99
CA LYS A 191 -19.08 -1.24 -5.86
C LYS A 191 -19.02 -1.67 -7.33
N GLY A 192 -17.83 -1.97 -7.81
CA GLY A 192 -17.62 -2.44 -9.18
C GLY A 192 -18.33 -3.77 -9.43
N PHE A 193 -18.20 -4.73 -8.51
CA PHE A 193 -18.82 -6.04 -8.62
C PHE A 193 -20.34 -5.95 -8.75
N LEU A 194 -21.00 -5.19 -7.88
CA LEU A 194 -22.44 -4.96 -7.97
C LEU A 194 -22.85 -4.36 -9.31
N ALA A 195 -22.06 -3.39 -9.81
CA ALA A 195 -22.32 -2.79 -11.11
C ALA A 195 -22.15 -3.78 -12.27
N GLY A 196 -21.19 -4.71 -12.18
CA GLY A 196 -20.96 -5.75 -13.20
C GLY A 196 -22.01 -6.86 -13.21
N LEU A 197 -22.62 -7.17 -12.07
CA LEU A 197 -23.71 -8.14 -11.96
C LEU A 197 -24.98 -7.65 -12.67
N GLU A 198 -25.21 -6.33 -12.81
CA GLU A 198 -26.42 -5.73 -13.38
C GLU A 198 -27.70 -6.39 -12.83
N ARG A 199 -27.82 -6.51 -11.48
CA ARG A 199 -28.88 -7.28 -10.82
C ARG A 199 -30.30 -6.85 -11.20
N GLU A 200 -30.50 -5.57 -11.50
CA GLU A 200 -31.81 -5.09 -11.98
C GLU A 200 -32.28 -5.81 -13.25
N LYS A 201 -31.33 -6.16 -14.13
CA LYS A 201 -31.59 -6.93 -15.35
C LYS A 201 -31.44 -8.44 -15.17
N ASN A 202 -30.80 -8.87 -14.08
CA ASN A 202 -30.50 -10.25 -13.74
C ASN A 202 -30.97 -10.58 -12.31
N PRO A 203 -32.27 -10.52 -12.01
CA PRO A 203 -32.82 -10.70 -10.65
C PRO A 203 -32.56 -12.10 -10.07
N GLY A 204 -32.20 -13.07 -10.90
CA GLY A 204 -31.81 -14.42 -10.47
C GLY A 204 -30.42 -14.51 -9.88
N LEU A 205 -29.59 -13.45 -9.93
CA LEU A 205 -28.30 -13.38 -9.25
C LEU A 205 -28.49 -12.88 -7.81
N GLU A 206 -28.27 -13.73 -6.84
CA GLU A 206 -28.46 -13.44 -5.43
C GLU A 206 -27.11 -13.50 -4.70
N ILE A 207 -26.72 -12.42 -4.00
CA ILE A 207 -25.65 -12.48 -3.00
C ILE A 207 -26.29 -12.98 -1.71
N VAL A 208 -26.04 -14.26 -1.38
CA VAL A 208 -26.66 -14.94 -0.25
C VAL A 208 -25.85 -14.87 1.04
N PHE A 209 -24.59 -14.47 0.94
CA PHE A 209 -23.70 -14.28 2.08
C PHE A 209 -22.62 -13.24 1.73
N THR A 210 -22.33 -12.36 2.67
CA THR A 210 -21.24 -11.37 2.57
C THR A 210 -20.52 -11.31 3.91
N ALA A 211 -19.18 -11.28 3.87
CA ALA A 211 -18.36 -11.10 5.08
C ALA A 211 -17.04 -10.41 4.77
N ASP A 212 -16.58 -9.55 5.69
CA ASP A 212 -15.25 -8.92 5.64
C ASP A 212 -14.19 -9.91 6.16
N MET A 213 -13.33 -10.38 5.27
CA MET A 213 -12.21 -11.26 5.60
C MET A 213 -10.91 -10.51 5.91
N ALA A 214 -10.93 -9.19 5.89
CA ALA A 214 -9.77 -8.31 6.13
C ALA A 214 -8.54 -8.67 5.27
N TRP A 215 -8.73 -9.16 4.04
CA TRP A 215 -7.72 -9.64 3.08
C TRP A 215 -7.03 -10.97 3.44
N LEU A 216 -7.35 -11.60 4.57
CA LEU A 216 -6.60 -12.71 5.13
C LEU A 216 -7.25 -14.07 4.81
N GLU A 217 -6.46 -14.99 4.28
CA GLU A 217 -6.89 -16.35 3.95
C GLU A 217 -7.53 -17.11 5.14
N PRO A 218 -6.96 -17.09 6.37
CA PRO A 218 -7.59 -17.77 7.50
C PRO A 218 -8.97 -17.22 7.84
N ASN A 219 -9.17 -15.90 7.71
CA ASN A 219 -10.47 -15.29 7.93
C ASN A 219 -11.45 -15.68 6.84
N ALA A 220 -11.02 -15.66 5.57
CA ALA A 220 -11.86 -16.10 4.45
C ALA A 220 -12.32 -17.55 4.61
N ARG A 221 -11.42 -18.43 5.08
CA ARG A 221 -11.77 -19.82 5.38
C ARG A 221 -12.85 -19.92 6.45
N LYS A 222 -12.69 -19.19 7.56
CA LYS A 222 -13.69 -19.14 8.65
C LYS A 222 -15.04 -18.60 8.17
N GLU A 223 -15.03 -17.52 7.41
CA GLU A 223 -16.26 -16.92 6.89
C GLU A 223 -16.95 -17.85 5.86
N MET A 224 -16.16 -18.56 5.07
CA MET A 224 -16.70 -19.57 4.15
C MET A 224 -17.30 -20.76 4.90
N ASP A 225 -16.72 -21.24 6.01
CA ASP A 225 -17.34 -22.26 6.87
C ASP A 225 -18.70 -21.78 7.38
N SER A 226 -18.83 -20.51 7.74
CA SER A 226 -20.11 -19.89 8.14
C SER A 226 -21.12 -19.85 6.98
N ALA A 227 -20.66 -19.49 5.77
CA ALA A 227 -21.49 -19.51 4.58
C ALA A 227 -22.01 -20.93 4.27
N LEU A 228 -21.11 -21.95 4.31
CA LEU A 228 -21.45 -23.34 4.04
C LEU A 228 -22.46 -23.92 5.03
N SER A 229 -22.39 -23.49 6.30
CA SER A 229 -23.32 -23.95 7.35
C SER A 229 -24.74 -23.38 7.18
N THR A 230 -24.85 -22.17 6.60
CA THR A 230 -26.14 -21.46 6.46
C THR A 230 -26.73 -21.57 5.07
N GLN A 231 -25.93 -21.81 4.04
CA GLN A 231 -26.37 -21.86 2.65
C GLN A 231 -26.31 -23.27 2.09
N LYS A 232 -27.49 -23.83 1.81
CA LYS A 232 -27.62 -25.17 1.20
C LYS A 232 -27.07 -25.22 -0.24
N LYS A 233 -27.12 -24.09 -0.95
CA LYS A 233 -26.65 -23.97 -2.32
C LYS A 233 -25.80 -22.70 -2.46
N ILE A 234 -24.62 -22.86 -3.03
CA ILE A 234 -23.71 -21.79 -3.44
C ILE A 234 -23.25 -22.15 -4.84
N ASP A 235 -23.43 -21.26 -5.80
CA ASP A 235 -23.02 -21.48 -7.19
C ASP A 235 -21.63 -20.87 -7.49
N LEU A 236 -21.27 -19.80 -6.74
CA LEU A 236 -19.99 -19.13 -6.93
C LEU A 236 -19.57 -18.35 -5.68
N VAL A 237 -18.26 -18.34 -5.42
CA VAL A 237 -17.61 -17.49 -4.42
C VAL A 237 -16.76 -16.44 -5.14
N TYR A 238 -17.06 -15.17 -4.93
CA TYR A 238 -16.23 -14.05 -5.30
C TYR A 238 -15.50 -13.52 -4.07
N ALA A 239 -14.19 -13.62 -4.06
CA ALA A 239 -13.36 -13.03 -3.02
C ALA A 239 -12.59 -11.82 -3.57
N HIS A 240 -12.43 -10.79 -2.75
CA HIS A 240 -11.75 -9.58 -3.15
C HIS A 240 -10.25 -9.75 -3.37
N ASN A 241 -9.66 -10.92 -3.01
CA ASN A 241 -8.30 -11.30 -3.38
C ASN A 241 -8.15 -12.82 -3.56
N ASP A 242 -7.03 -13.24 -4.14
CA ASP A 242 -6.75 -14.66 -4.40
C ASP A 242 -6.54 -15.48 -3.12
N PRO A 243 -5.86 -14.99 -2.07
CA PRO A 243 -5.82 -15.70 -0.79
C PRO A 243 -7.20 -15.95 -0.19
N GLY A 244 -8.11 -14.98 -0.31
CA GLY A 244 -9.49 -15.13 0.13
C GLY A 244 -10.24 -16.21 -0.65
N ALA A 245 -10.11 -16.22 -1.98
CA ALA A 245 -10.70 -17.24 -2.83
C ALA A 245 -10.13 -18.64 -2.54
N HIS A 246 -8.82 -18.74 -2.30
CA HIS A 246 -8.15 -19.98 -1.92
C HIS A 246 -8.64 -20.49 -0.54
N GLY A 247 -8.73 -19.60 0.45
CA GLY A 247 -9.28 -19.94 1.77
C GLY A 247 -10.70 -20.48 1.69
N ALA A 248 -11.54 -19.86 0.85
CA ALA A 248 -12.90 -20.33 0.59
C ALA A 248 -12.92 -21.71 -0.08
N TYR A 249 -12.04 -21.94 -1.08
CA TYR A 249 -11.88 -23.25 -1.70
C TYR A 249 -11.47 -24.33 -0.68
N LEU A 250 -10.53 -24.01 0.23
CA LEU A 250 -10.09 -24.95 1.27
C LEU A 250 -11.21 -25.31 2.24
N ALA A 251 -12.05 -24.35 2.64
CA ALA A 251 -13.24 -24.61 3.47
C ALA A 251 -14.25 -25.50 2.73
N ALA A 252 -14.57 -25.16 1.49
CA ALA A 252 -15.47 -25.94 0.67
C ALA A 252 -14.96 -27.38 0.46
N LYS A 253 -13.66 -27.55 0.22
CA LYS A 253 -13.02 -28.87 0.07
C LYS A 253 -13.07 -29.68 1.36
N ALA A 254 -12.86 -29.06 2.51
CA ALA A 254 -12.99 -29.74 3.80
C ALA A 254 -14.43 -30.22 4.06
N ALA A 255 -15.42 -29.48 3.53
CA ALA A 255 -16.84 -29.84 3.58
C ALA A 255 -17.27 -30.82 2.45
N GLY A 256 -16.37 -31.19 1.52
CA GLY A 256 -16.67 -32.04 0.36
C GLY A 256 -17.57 -31.37 -0.70
N ARG A 257 -17.63 -30.03 -0.72
CA ARG A 257 -18.53 -29.23 -1.54
C ARG A 257 -17.84 -28.37 -2.59
N GLU A 258 -16.53 -28.48 -2.74
CA GLU A 258 -15.73 -27.63 -3.66
C GLU A 258 -16.13 -27.75 -5.14
N LYS A 259 -16.74 -28.89 -5.50
CA LYS A 259 -17.20 -29.15 -6.87
C LYS A 259 -18.59 -28.60 -7.17
N GLU A 260 -19.31 -28.15 -6.15
CA GLU A 260 -20.64 -27.57 -6.29
C GLU A 260 -20.60 -26.11 -6.76
N MET A 261 -19.44 -25.43 -6.64
CA MET A 261 -19.31 -24.01 -6.85
C MET A 261 -18.03 -23.62 -7.58
N ARG A 262 -17.98 -22.39 -8.07
CA ARG A 262 -16.83 -21.77 -8.70
C ARG A 262 -16.15 -20.77 -7.77
N PHE A 263 -14.86 -20.51 -7.99
CA PHE A 263 -14.08 -19.59 -7.15
C PHE A 263 -13.38 -18.54 -8.00
N VAL A 264 -13.50 -17.27 -7.60
CA VAL A 264 -12.94 -16.13 -8.30
C VAL A 264 -12.21 -15.21 -7.32
N GLY A 265 -10.99 -14.81 -7.68
CA GLY A 265 -10.16 -13.92 -6.89
C GLY A 265 -9.68 -12.70 -7.67
N ILE A 266 -8.88 -11.89 -7.01
CA ILE A 266 -8.15 -10.75 -7.56
C ILE A 266 -6.73 -10.81 -7.00
N ASP A 267 -5.75 -10.32 -7.70
CA ASP A 267 -4.32 -10.07 -7.49
C ASP A 267 -3.52 -10.70 -8.63
N ALA A 268 -3.82 -11.95 -9.01
CA ALA A 268 -3.18 -12.70 -10.09
C ALA A 268 -1.65 -12.75 -9.98
N LEU A 269 -1.12 -12.96 -8.76
CA LEU A 269 0.31 -13.24 -8.62
C LEU A 269 0.66 -14.56 -9.33
N PRO A 270 1.84 -14.65 -10.04
CA PRO A 270 2.22 -15.84 -10.79
C PRO A 270 2.25 -17.13 -9.97
N HIS A 271 2.68 -17.04 -8.71
CA HIS A 271 2.84 -18.17 -7.79
C HIS A 271 1.60 -18.44 -6.92
N GLU A 272 0.53 -17.64 -7.06
CA GLU A 272 -0.75 -17.79 -6.38
C GLU A 272 -1.91 -17.82 -7.38
N GLY A 273 -2.67 -16.75 -7.56
CA GLY A 273 -3.87 -16.71 -8.36
C GLY A 273 -3.73 -17.30 -9.76
N VAL A 274 -2.64 -16.96 -10.48
CA VAL A 274 -2.36 -17.55 -11.81
C VAL A 274 -2.11 -19.07 -11.70
N ARG A 275 -1.34 -19.51 -10.69
CA ARG A 275 -1.13 -20.93 -10.41
C ARG A 275 -2.44 -21.62 -10.05
N TYR A 276 -3.25 -21.01 -9.16
CA TYR A 276 -4.54 -21.58 -8.75
C TYR A 276 -5.51 -21.75 -9.93
N VAL A 277 -5.51 -20.81 -10.88
CA VAL A 277 -6.29 -20.99 -12.13
C VAL A 277 -5.74 -22.16 -12.96
N ARG A 278 -4.44 -22.30 -13.08
CA ARG A 278 -3.81 -23.40 -13.82
C ARG A 278 -4.12 -24.76 -13.20
N GLU A 279 -4.14 -24.82 -11.88
CA GLU A 279 -4.44 -26.05 -11.11
C GLU A 279 -5.96 -26.33 -11.02
N GLY A 280 -6.82 -25.41 -11.47
CA GLY A 280 -8.27 -25.57 -11.41
C GLY A 280 -8.86 -25.34 -10.01
N ILE A 281 -8.13 -24.67 -9.13
CA ILE A 281 -8.58 -24.22 -7.80
C ILE A 281 -9.46 -22.97 -7.96
N LEU A 282 -9.03 -22.01 -8.78
CA LEU A 282 -9.82 -20.86 -9.17
C LEU A 282 -10.28 -20.98 -10.63
N ASP A 283 -11.47 -20.48 -10.93
CA ASP A 283 -11.98 -20.35 -12.30
C ASP A 283 -11.46 -19.11 -13.01
N ALA A 284 -11.26 -18.03 -12.25
CA ALA A 284 -10.68 -16.80 -12.75
C ALA A 284 -9.97 -16.00 -11.65
N THR A 285 -8.98 -15.22 -12.04
CA THR A 285 -8.39 -14.16 -11.22
C THR A 285 -8.16 -12.89 -12.05
N PHE A 286 -8.20 -11.74 -11.41
CA PHE A 286 -8.04 -10.43 -12.03
C PHE A 286 -6.78 -9.77 -11.49
N GLN A 287 -5.86 -9.39 -12.38
CA GLN A 287 -4.59 -8.80 -11.99
C GLN A 287 -4.78 -7.46 -11.29
N TYR A 288 -4.11 -7.32 -10.16
CA TYR A 288 -3.88 -6.06 -9.48
C TYR A 288 -2.36 -5.85 -9.35
N PRO A 289 -1.75 -4.98 -10.20
CA PRO A 289 -0.30 -4.74 -10.18
C PRO A 289 0.13 -4.10 -8.88
N THR A 290 1.33 -4.45 -8.38
CA THR A 290 1.86 -3.90 -7.13
C THR A 290 2.22 -2.41 -7.21
N GLY A 291 2.64 -1.94 -8.40
CA GLY A 291 3.09 -0.57 -8.62
C GLY A 291 4.40 -0.21 -7.93
N GLY A 292 5.11 -1.20 -7.38
CA GLY A 292 6.32 -0.96 -6.60
C GLY A 292 7.47 -0.37 -7.42
N ALA A 293 7.67 -0.86 -8.64
CA ALA A 293 8.69 -0.34 -9.55
C ALA A 293 8.34 1.08 -10.01
N GLU A 294 7.09 1.31 -10.39
CA GLU A 294 6.57 2.61 -10.79
C GLU A 294 6.69 3.65 -9.66
N ALA A 295 6.51 3.23 -8.41
CA ALA A 295 6.66 4.13 -7.27
C ALA A 295 8.11 4.63 -7.11
N ILE A 296 9.12 3.78 -7.33
CA ILE A 296 10.53 4.19 -7.31
C ILE A 296 10.86 5.10 -8.49
N ASP A 297 10.41 4.76 -9.71
CA ASP A 297 10.61 5.61 -10.90
C ASP A 297 10.01 7.00 -10.71
N VAL A 298 8.81 7.07 -10.14
CA VAL A 298 8.12 8.33 -9.83
C VAL A 298 8.85 9.08 -8.72
N ALA A 299 9.31 8.41 -7.67
CA ALA A 299 10.09 9.03 -6.59
C ALA A 299 11.36 9.71 -7.15
N LEU A 300 12.09 9.03 -8.03
CA LEU A 300 13.28 9.60 -8.68
C LEU A 300 12.96 10.80 -9.57
N LYS A 301 11.83 10.80 -10.28
CA LYS A 301 11.35 11.96 -11.03
C LYS A 301 11.08 13.15 -10.11
N LEU A 302 10.41 12.92 -8.98
CA LEU A 302 10.09 13.96 -8.00
C LEU A 302 11.36 14.57 -7.40
N VAL A 303 12.36 13.76 -7.06
CA VAL A 303 13.67 14.25 -6.56
C VAL A 303 14.39 15.14 -7.59
N ARG A 304 14.22 14.85 -8.89
CA ARG A 304 14.76 15.71 -9.97
C ARG A 304 13.92 16.95 -10.26
N GLY A 305 12.84 17.18 -9.52
CA GLY A 305 11.91 18.30 -9.73
C GLY A 305 10.99 18.13 -10.95
N GLU A 306 10.86 16.91 -11.49
CA GLU A 306 9.99 16.65 -12.64
C GLU A 306 8.53 16.62 -12.20
N LYS A 307 7.64 17.10 -13.06
CA LYS A 307 6.19 17.02 -12.85
C LYS A 307 5.70 15.62 -13.12
N VAL A 308 4.82 15.11 -12.25
CA VAL A 308 4.18 13.81 -12.39
C VAL A 308 2.64 13.98 -12.42
N ALA A 309 1.95 13.04 -13.04
CA ALA A 309 0.49 13.04 -13.03
C ALA A 309 -0.05 12.84 -11.60
N LYS A 310 -1.14 13.52 -11.26
CA LYS A 310 -1.82 13.38 -9.95
C LYS A 310 -2.28 11.95 -9.67
N LYS A 311 -2.63 11.20 -10.71
CA LYS A 311 -3.05 9.80 -10.63
C LYS A 311 -2.41 9.00 -11.76
N ILE A 312 -1.77 7.91 -11.42
CA ILE A 312 -1.18 6.94 -12.35
C ILE A 312 -1.96 5.64 -12.21
N VAL A 313 -2.71 5.31 -13.26
CA VAL A 313 -3.55 4.10 -13.28
C VAL A 313 -2.83 2.99 -14.01
N LEU A 314 -2.57 1.89 -13.30
CA LEU A 314 -1.88 0.74 -13.84
C LEU A 314 -2.85 -0.15 -14.65
N GLY A 315 -2.34 -0.76 -15.72
CA GLY A 315 -3.09 -1.71 -16.53
C GLY A 315 -3.43 -2.99 -15.73
N THR A 316 -4.49 -3.67 -16.14
CA THR A 316 -4.97 -4.88 -15.46
C THR A 316 -5.41 -5.92 -16.47
N ARG A 317 -5.39 -7.20 -16.08
CA ARG A 317 -5.73 -8.37 -16.91
C ARG A 317 -6.66 -9.31 -16.18
N ARG A 318 -7.44 -10.08 -16.94
CA ARG A 318 -8.18 -11.23 -16.44
C ARG A 318 -7.46 -12.51 -16.86
N THR A 319 -7.29 -13.44 -15.94
CA THR A 319 -6.75 -14.77 -16.19
C THR A 319 -7.81 -15.81 -15.90
N THR A 320 -8.14 -16.62 -16.91
CA THR A 320 -9.02 -17.77 -16.82
C THR A 320 -8.26 -19.01 -17.32
N LYS A 321 -8.85 -20.21 -17.20
CA LYS A 321 -8.24 -21.44 -17.67
C LYS A 321 -7.89 -21.38 -19.16
N GLU A 322 -8.73 -20.72 -19.97
CA GLU A 322 -8.55 -20.57 -21.42
C GLU A 322 -7.44 -19.57 -21.79
N SER A 323 -7.17 -18.61 -20.91
CA SER A 323 -6.21 -17.51 -21.17
C SER A 323 -4.90 -17.63 -20.41
N VAL A 324 -4.82 -18.50 -19.38
CA VAL A 324 -3.64 -18.60 -18.49
C VAL A 324 -2.34 -18.90 -19.23
N ALA A 325 -2.39 -19.72 -20.26
CA ALA A 325 -1.20 -20.05 -21.09
C ALA A 325 -0.69 -18.87 -21.91
N ARG A 326 -1.56 -17.88 -22.18
CA ARG A 326 -1.25 -16.66 -22.94
C ARG A 326 -0.99 -15.43 -22.04
N GLY A 327 -0.89 -15.62 -20.72
CA GLY A 327 -0.66 -14.54 -19.78
C GLY A 327 -1.91 -13.68 -19.47
N GLY A 328 -3.11 -14.23 -19.70
CA GLY A 328 -4.37 -13.55 -19.47
C GLY A 328 -4.80 -12.61 -20.62
N GLU A 329 -5.88 -11.90 -20.40
CA GLU A 329 -6.50 -10.95 -21.35
C GLU A 329 -6.58 -9.56 -20.70
N GLU A 330 -6.18 -8.52 -21.44
CA GLU A 330 -6.28 -7.14 -20.95
C GLU A 330 -7.74 -6.74 -20.74
N LEU A 331 -8.01 -6.05 -19.63
CA LEU A 331 -9.30 -5.42 -19.40
C LEU A 331 -9.36 -4.08 -20.16
N LYS A 332 -10.29 -4.02 -21.11
CA LYS A 332 -10.54 -2.81 -21.92
C LYS A 332 -11.28 -1.73 -21.15
#